data_c5b50c0be71fc90cd7bdc3967f61fa9f
#
_entry.id   c5b50c0be71fc90cd7bdc3967f61fa9f
#
_cell.length_a   1.000
_cell.length_b   1.000
_cell.length_c   1.000
_cell.angle_alpha   90.00
_cell.angle_beta   90.00
_cell.angle_gamma   90.00
#
_symmetry.space_group_name_H-M   'P 1'
#
loop_
_entity.id
_entity.type
_entity.pdbx_description
1 polymer ?
#
loop_
_entity_poly.entity_id
_entity_poly.type
_entity_poly.pdbx_seq_one_letter_code
_entity_poly.pdbx_strand_id
1 'polypeptide(L)'
;MAITEDRVDQTGSLADLLQRVEALEADQAAQVKKKNKMTIIAWGGQLDRIWPTTILATTAAASGMDASVFFTFWGLFAIVKPGVRVTGDNWMQKMMSVMNPGSAQKAKLSHYQFLGAGPAMFKKLADDQNVAKPDELITLAQELGVKLIPCQMTMDLLGLKREDLLDGLETEVLQLVRGAFERIDLR
;
A
#
# COMPACT_ATOMS: atom_id res chain seq x y z
N MET A 1 -36.86 34.78 48.47
CA MET A 1 -37.09 33.33 48.47
C MET A 1 -37.16 32.85 47.01
N ALA A 2 -36.03 32.88 46.31
CA ALA A 2 -35.95 32.45 44.89
C ALA A 2 -34.50 32.19 44.48
N ILE A 3 -33.77 31.27 45.17
CA ILE A 3 -32.36 30.92 44.82
C ILE A 3 -32.14 29.40 44.77
N THR A 4 -33.18 28.59 44.94
CA THR A 4 -33.04 27.13 45.07
C THR A 4 -33.48 26.34 43.84
N GLU A 5 -34.18 26.90 42.86
CA GLU A 5 -34.65 26.16 41.68
C GLU A 5 -33.63 26.10 40.53
N ASP A 6 -32.73 27.07 40.44
CA ASP A 6 -31.75 27.16 39.33
C ASP A 6 -30.56 26.17 39.47
N ARG A 7 -30.35 25.59 40.66
CA ARG A 7 -29.27 24.66 40.95
C ARG A 7 -29.58 23.21 40.53
N VAL A 8 -30.85 22.83 40.50
CA VAL A 8 -31.27 21.46 40.15
C VAL A 8 -31.17 21.22 38.64
N ASP A 9 -31.40 22.26 37.84
CA ASP A 9 -31.32 22.16 36.37
C ASP A 9 -29.88 22.07 35.86
N GLN A 10 -28.92 22.72 36.56
CA GLN A 10 -27.51 22.66 36.22
C GLN A 10 -26.86 21.31 36.56
N THR A 11 -27.33 20.58 37.59
CA THR A 11 -26.80 19.26 37.93
C THR A 11 -27.30 18.18 36.99
N GLY A 12 -28.54 18.26 36.48
CA GLY A 12 -29.06 17.41 35.42
C GLY A 12 -28.33 17.62 34.12
N SER A 13 -28.04 18.87 33.76
CA SER A 13 -27.22 19.22 32.59
C SER A 13 -25.77 18.74 32.68
N LEU A 14 -25.16 18.79 33.86
CA LEU A 14 -23.78 18.33 34.07
C LEU A 14 -23.68 16.78 33.99
N ALA A 15 -24.65 16.06 34.58
CA ALA A 15 -24.71 14.60 34.51
C ALA A 15 -24.95 14.10 33.07
N ASP A 16 -25.81 14.77 32.31
CA ASP A 16 -26.04 14.48 30.89
C ASP A 16 -24.77 14.73 30.06
N LEU A 17 -24.08 15.84 30.31
CA LEU A 17 -22.81 16.13 29.63
C LEU A 17 -21.73 15.11 29.96
N LEU A 18 -21.57 14.67 31.21
CA LEU A 18 -20.63 13.64 31.60
C LEU A 18 -20.94 12.31 30.92
N GLN A 19 -22.20 11.90 30.87
CA GLN A 19 -22.62 10.68 30.19
C GLN A 19 -22.36 10.74 28.67
N ARG A 20 -22.55 11.92 28.07
CA ARG A 20 -22.22 12.12 26.63
C ARG A 20 -20.72 12.11 26.38
N VAL A 21 -19.90 12.64 27.27
CA VAL A 21 -18.44 12.60 27.19
C VAL A 21 -17.97 11.16 27.33
N GLU A 22 -18.45 10.40 28.30
CA GLU A 22 -18.11 8.98 28.45
C GLU A 22 -18.52 8.15 27.23
N ALA A 23 -19.71 8.43 26.66
CA ALA A 23 -20.14 7.76 25.43
C ALA A 23 -19.26 8.10 24.24
N LEU A 24 -18.84 9.36 24.10
CA LEU A 24 -17.92 9.81 23.04
C LEU A 24 -16.51 9.23 23.22
N GLU A 25 -16.01 9.16 24.45
CA GLU A 25 -14.72 8.54 24.76
C GLU A 25 -14.73 7.03 24.46
N ALA A 26 -15.83 6.35 24.81
CA ALA A 26 -16.02 4.93 24.49
C ALA A 26 -16.10 4.68 22.98
N ASP A 27 -16.79 5.56 22.24
CA ASP A 27 -16.89 5.48 20.78
C ASP A 27 -15.56 5.81 20.10
N GLN A 28 -14.81 6.80 20.58
CA GLN A 28 -13.44 7.09 20.15
C GLN A 28 -12.51 5.91 20.43
N ALA A 29 -12.56 5.30 21.61
CA ALA A 29 -11.76 4.12 21.94
C ALA A 29 -12.12 2.92 21.06
N ALA A 30 -13.38 2.74 20.70
CA ALA A 30 -13.84 1.72 19.77
C ALA A 30 -13.37 2.00 18.33
N GLN A 31 -13.33 3.26 17.90
CA GLN A 31 -12.82 3.66 16.58
C GLN A 31 -11.29 3.50 16.50
N VAL A 32 -10.54 3.83 17.56
CA VAL A 32 -9.09 3.59 17.66
C VAL A 32 -8.77 2.08 17.66
N LYS A 33 -9.63 1.25 18.25
CA LYS A 33 -9.52 -0.21 18.19
C LYS A 33 -9.79 -0.78 16.80
N LYS A 34 -10.48 -0.06 15.93
CA LYS A 34 -10.70 -0.42 14.53
C LYS A 34 -9.45 -0.02 13.75
N LYS A 35 -8.49 -0.94 13.64
CA LYS A 35 -7.22 -0.74 12.95
C LYS A 35 -7.48 -0.11 11.58
N ASN A 36 -7.03 1.13 11.37
CA ASN A 36 -7.17 1.79 10.08
C ASN A 36 -6.50 0.95 9.01
N LYS A 37 -7.20 0.66 7.92
CA LYS A 37 -6.69 -0.13 6.81
C LYS A 37 -6.42 0.77 5.61
N MET A 38 -5.28 0.56 4.95
CA MET A 38 -4.92 1.23 3.71
C MET A 38 -4.60 0.18 2.65
N THR A 39 -5.29 0.26 1.51
CA THR A 39 -5.00 -0.60 0.36
C THR A 39 -4.61 0.27 -0.82
N ILE A 40 -3.46 -0.02 -1.42
CA ILE A 40 -2.91 0.70 -2.57
C ILE A 40 -2.92 -0.26 -3.77
N ILE A 41 -3.31 0.24 -4.95
CA ILE A 41 -3.25 -0.52 -6.20
C ILE A 41 -2.05 -0.02 -7.02
N ALA A 42 -1.07 -0.88 -7.21
CA ALA A 42 0.11 -0.63 -8.03
C ALA A 42 -0.07 -1.24 -9.42
N TRP A 43 -0.49 -0.44 -10.41
CA TRP A 43 -0.69 -0.92 -11.79
C TRP A 43 0.44 -0.55 -12.74
N GLY A 44 1.32 0.39 -12.36
CA GLY A 44 2.40 0.91 -13.20
C GLY A 44 3.77 0.47 -12.74
N GLY A 45 4.61 0.03 -13.68
CA GLY A 45 5.99 -0.40 -13.41
C GLY A 45 7.04 0.72 -13.52
N GLN A 46 6.61 1.97 -13.74
CA GLN A 46 7.50 3.12 -13.85
C GLN A 46 7.99 3.57 -12.47
N LEU A 47 9.21 4.08 -12.42
CA LEU A 47 9.87 4.53 -11.19
C LEU A 47 9.05 5.59 -10.44
N ASP A 48 8.49 6.55 -11.17
CA ASP A 48 7.65 7.63 -10.67
C ASP A 48 6.27 7.17 -10.16
N ARG A 49 5.92 5.91 -10.37
CA ARG A 49 4.69 5.28 -9.84
C ARG A 49 4.98 4.32 -8.70
N ILE A 50 6.04 3.52 -8.81
CA ILE A 50 6.45 2.56 -7.79
C ILE A 50 6.91 3.30 -6.53
N TRP A 51 7.69 4.35 -6.68
CA TRP A 51 8.25 5.10 -5.55
C TRP A 51 7.19 5.69 -4.62
N PRO A 52 6.22 6.49 -5.11
CA PRO A 52 5.14 6.98 -4.24
C PRO A 52 4.32 5.85 -3.60
N THR A 53 4.08 4.76 -4.34
CA THR A 53 3.36 3.58 -3.83
C THR A 53 4.07 2.99 -2.62
N THR A 54 5.39 2.79 -2.71
CA THR A 54 6.19 2.22 -1.62
C THR A 54 6.34 3.18 -0.45
N ILE A 55 6.52 4.48 -0.70
CA ILE A 55 6.55 5.52 0.36
C ILE A 55 5.23 5.53 1.14
N LEU A 56 4.09 5.55 0.44
CA LEU A 56 2.78 5.57 1.08
C LEU A 56 2.54 4.29 1.90
N ALA A 57 2.91 3.13 1.36
CA ALA A 57 2.73 1.85 2.04
C ALA A 57 3.56 1.77 3.33
N THR A 58 4.84 2.14 3.27
CA THR A 58 5.73 2.15 4.45
C THR A 58 5.30 3.18 5.48
N THR A 59 4.91 4.39 5.04
CA THR A 59 4.42 5.43 5.95
C THR A 59 3.13 5.01 6.64
N ALA A 60 2.19 4.40 5.93
CA ALA A 60 0.95 3.89 6.51
C ALA A 60 1.22 2.82 7.58
N ALA A 61 2.10 1.85 7.28
CA ALA A 61 2.48 0.81 8.23
C ALA A 61 3.20 1.39 9.46
N ALA A 62 4.15 2.31 9.26
CA ALA A 62 4.85 3.00 10.33
C ALA A 62 3.89 3.84 11.21
N SER A 63 2.78 4.32 10.65
CA SER A 63 1.71 5.00 11.38
C SER A 63 0.74 4.04 12.08
N GLY A 64 1.03 2.73 12.12
CA GLY A 64 0.20 1.71 12.78
C GLY A 64 -1.03 1.27 11.97
N MET A 65 -1.14 1.63 10.70
CA MET A 65 -2.20 1.17 9.81
C MET A 65 -1.93 -0.26 9.32
N ASP A 66 -2.99 -1.00 9.02
CA ASP A 66 -2.91 -2.29 8.32
C ASP A 66 -2.82 -2.00 6.81
N ALA A 67 -1.58 -1.95 6.31
CA ALA A 67 -1.30 -1.55 4.94
C ALA A 67 -1.18 -2.77 4.01
N SER A 68 -1.73 -2.65 2.81
CA SER A 68 -1.61 -3.66 1.74
C SER A 68 -1.39 -3.00 0.38
N VAL A 69 -0.58 -3.63 -0.47
CA VAL A 69 -0.33 -3.19 -1.84
C VAL A 69 -0.69 -4.33 -2.79
N PHE A 70 -1.63 -4.08 -3.68
CA PHE A 70 -2.03 -5.01 -4.73
C PHE A 70 -1.29 -4.67 -6.03
N PHE A 71 -0.39 -5.55 -6.44
CA PHE A 71 0.41 -5.39 -7.66
C PHE A 71 -0.28 -6.06 -8.84
N THR A 72 -0.59 -5.26 -9.86
CA THR A 72 -1.23 -5.74 -11.09
C THR A 72 -0.59 -5.13 -12.33
N PHE A 73 -0.80 -5.72 -13.49
CA PHE A 73 -0.21 -5.31 -14.75
C PHE A 73 1.31 -5.03 -14.61
N TRP A 74 1.76 -3.88 -15.10
CA TRP A 74 3.17 -3.50 -15.10
C TRP A 74 3.73 -3.26 -13.68
N GLY A 75 2.87 -2.97 -12.70
CA GLY A 75 3.26 -2.84 -11.30
C GLY A 75 3.80 -4.13 -10.70
N LEU A 76 3.38 -5.29 -11.23
CA LEU A 76 3.84 -6.60 -10.78
C LEU A 76 5.36 -6.77 -10.90
N PHE A 77 5.99 -6.11 -11.87
CA PHE A 77 7.45 -6.18 -12.05
C PHE A 77 8.24 -5.52 -10.93
N ALA A 78 7.61 -4.68 -10.11
CA ALA A 78 8.26 -4.10 -8.94
C ALA A 78 8.66 -5.15 -7.90
N ILE A 79 7.93 -6.26 -7.86
CA ILE A 79 8.13 -7.36 -6.91
C ILE A 79 8.71 -8.63 -7.55
N VAL A 80 9.25 -8.54 -8.77
CA VAL A 80 10.02 -9.61 -9.42
C VAL A 80 11.45 -9.60 -8.89
N LYS A 81 12.01 -10.78 -8.62
CA LYS A 81 13.40 -10.95 -8.18
C LYS A 81 14.39 -10.36 -9.18
N PRO A 82 15.44 -9.67 -8.72
CA PRO A 82 16.47 -9.17 -9.62
C PRO A 82 17.14 -10.29 -10.40
N GLY A 83 17.30 -10.10 -11.73
CA GLY A 83 17.99 -11.05 -12.58
C GLY A 83 17.14 -12.19 -13.13
N VAL A 84 15.91 -12.34 -12.70
CA VAL A 84 14.97 -13.30 -13.27
C VAL A 84 14.59 -12.86 -14.69
N ARG A 85 14.77 -13.77 -15.63
CA ARG A 85 14.20 -13.63 -16.99
C ARG A 85 12.87 -14.34 -16.99
N VAL A 86 11.81 -13.59 -17.19
CA VAL A 86 10.47 -14.15 -17.34
C VAL A 86 10.44 -15.05 -18.56
N THR A 87 10.47 -16.34 -18.35
CA THR A 87 10.40 -17.36 -19.41
C THR A 87 8.95 -17.80 -19.55
N GLY A 88 8.13 -16.97 -20.18
CA GLY A 88 6.75 -17.38 -20.49
C GLY A 88 6.73 -18.59 -21.44
N ASP A 89 5.69 -19.40 -21.35
CA ASP A 89 5.52 -20.61 -22.17
C ASP A 89 5.26 -20.26 -23.65
N ASN A 90 4.70 -19.10 -23.93
CA ASN A 90 4.36 -18.63 -25.27
C ASN A 90 5.38 -17.60 -25.80
N TRP A 91 5.57 -17.59 -27.14
CA TRP A 91 6.46 -16.63 -27.81
C TRP A 91 6.10 -15.17 -27.54
N MET A 92 4.81 -14.84 -27.41
CA MET A 92 4.32 -13.50 -27.04
C MET A 92 4.75 -13.11 -25.63
N GLN A 93 4.65 -14.02 -24.66
CA GLN A 93 5.10 -13.80 -23.28
C GLN A 93 6.61 -13.58 -23.23
N LYS A 94 7.38 -14.35 -24.02
CA LYS A 94 8.83 -14.16 -24.18
C LYS A 94 9.18 -12.79 -24.76
N MET A 95 8.45 -12.33 -25.76
CA MET A 95 8.65 -11.01 -26.34
C MET A 95 8.31 -9.88 -25.33
N MET A 96 7.23 -10.04 -24.56
CA MET A 96 6.86 -9.10 -23.49
C MET A 96 7.92 -9.06 -22.40
N SER A 97 8.55 -10.18 -22.06
CA SER A 97 9.60 -10.24 -21.05
C SER A 97 10.87 -9.50 -21.45
N VAL A 98 11.21 -9.50 -22.74
CA VAL A 98 12.37 -8.75 -23.30
C VAL A 98 12.12 -7.23 -23.24
N MET A 99 10.86 -6.81 -23.39
CA MET A 99 10.49 -5.40 -23.36
C MET A 99 10.41 -4.82 -21.93
N ASN A 100 10.41 -5.67 -20.90
CA ASN A 100 10.18 -5.25 -19.53
C ASN A 100 11.48 -5.28 -18.70
N PRO A 101 11.77 -4.26 -17.89
CA PRO A 101 13.01 -4.16 -17.12
C PRO A 101 13.18 -5.20 -16.00
N GLY A 102 12.15 -5.96 -15.64
CA GLY A 102 12.25 -7.16 -14.79
C GLY A 102 12.44 -6.94 -13.29
N SER A 103 12.58 -5.73 -12.78
CA SER A 103 12.61 -5.46 -11.33
C SER A 103 12.48 -3.96 -11.01
N ALA A 104 12.15 -3.62 -9.75
CA ALA A 104 12.08 -2.22 -9.27
C ALA A 104 13.40 -1.45 -9.51
N GLN A 105 14.55 -2.13 -9.39
CA GLN A 105 15.87 -1.52 -9.60
C GLN A 105 16.09 -1.00 -11.03
N LYS A 106 15.47 -1.66 -12.03
CA LYS A 106 15.59 -1.32 -13.45
C LYS A 106 14.40 -0.50 -13.97
N ALA A 107 13.50 -0.09 -13.08
CA ALA A 107 12.33 0.69 -13.46
C ALA A 107 12.73 1.99 -14.17
N LYS A 108 12.03 2.28 -15.27
CA LYS A 108 12.22 3.50 -16.08
C LYS A 108 11.25 4.57 -15.61
N LEU A 109 11.54 5.83 -15.86
CA LEU A 109 10.57 6.92 -15.68
C LEU A 109 9.47 6.85 -16.75
N SER A 110 8.26 7.33 -16.45
CA SER A 110 7.16 7.42 -17.43
C SER A 110 7.45 8.46 -18.51
N HIS A 111 8.12 9.57 -18.11
CA HIS A 111 8.54 10.67 -18.98
C HIS A 111 10.03 10.93 -18.78
N TYR A 112 10.64 11.75 -19.65
CA TYR A 112 12.04 12.21 -19.55
C TYR A 112 13.08 11.09 -19.54
N GLN A 113 12.89 10.10 -20.39
CA GLN A 113 13.80 8.95 -20.50
C GLN A 113 15.22 9.31 -20.95
N PHE A 114 15.38 10.25 -21.91
CA PHE A 114 16.64 10.74 -22.46
C PHE A 114 17.72 9.66 -22.59
N LEU A 115 17.43 8.57 -23.27
CA LEU A 115 18.32 7.41 -23.43
C LEU A 115 18.83 6.80 -22.10
N GLY A 116 18.07 6.93 -21.03
CA GLY A 116 18.41 6.42 -19.69
C GLY A 116 19.04 7.43 -18.74
N ALA A 117 19.40 8.64 -19.21
CA ALA A 117 19.96 9.69 -18.37
C ALA A 117 18.95 10.19 -17.31
N GLY A 118 17.67 10.27 -17.66
CA GLY A 118 16.62 10.72 -16.75
C GLY A 118 16.50 9.85 -15.48
N PRO A 119 16.32 8.53 -15.59
CA PRO A 119 16.32 7.66 -14.42
C PRO A 119 17.60 7.70 -13.60
N ALA A 120 18.78 7.79 -14.25
CA ALA A 120 20.06 7.87 -13.57
C ALA A 120 20.19 9.18 -12.76
N MET A 121 19.82 10.31 -13.37
CA MET A 121 19.82 11.61 -12.70
C MET A 121 18.84 11.63 -11.53
N PHE A 122 17.64 11.08 -11.70
CA PHE A 122 16.64 11.03 -10.64
C PHE A 122 17.08 10.18 -9.44
N LYS A 123 17.70 9.03 -9.71
CA LYS A 123 18.30 8.18 -8.66
C LYS A 123 19.44 8.89 -7.94
N LYS A 124 20.31 9.61 -8.67
CA LYS A 124 21.37 10.38 -8.06
C LYS A 124 20.82 11.50 -7.16
N LEU A 125 19.80 12.23 -7.61
CA LEU A 125 19.14 13.25 -6.77
C LEU A 125 18.56 12.64 -5.49
N ALA A 126 17.99 11.44 -5.58
CA ALA A 126 17.51 10.73 -4.41
C ALA A 126 18.63 10.32 -3.46
N ASP A 127 19.75 9.83 -3.99
CA ASP A 127 20.95 9.50 -3.20
C ASP A 127 21.50 10.77 -2.50
N ASP A 128 21.58 11.89 -3.21
CA ASP A 128 22.05 13.17 -2.66
C ASP A 128 21.15 13.72 -1.54
N GLN A 129 19.85 13.39 -1.58
CA GLN A 129 18.85 13.76 -0.57
C GLN A 129 18.59 12.68 0.48
N ASN A 130 19.32 11.58 0.47
CA ASN A 130 19.13 10.41 1.34
C ASN A 130 17.69 9.84 1.28
N VAL A 131 17.07 9.84 0.10
CA VAL A 131 15.76 9.23 -0.11
C VAL A 131 15.94 7.76 -0.44
N ALA A 132 15.34 6.88 0.36
CA ALA A 132 15.39 5.43 0.17
C ALA A 132 14.84 5.01 -1.19
N LYS A 133 15.52 4.08 -1.87
CA LYS A 133 15.13 3.57 -3.19
C LYS A 133 13.90 2.66 -3.12
N PRO A 134 13.18 2.47 -4.24
CA PRO A 134 11.99 1.62 -4.23
C PRO A 134 12.22 0.19 -3.78
N ASP A 135 13.35 -0.41 -4.12
CA ASP A 135 13.73 -1.76 -3.69
C ASP A 135 13.99 -1.83 -2.16
N GLU A 136 14.67 -0.84 -1.60
CA GLU A 136 14.86 -0.69 -0.16
C GLU A 136 13.52 -0.49 0.56
N LEU A 137 12.65 0.36 -0.02
CA LEU A 137 11.31 0.62 0.52
C LEU A 137 10.40 -0.61 0.45
N ILE A 138 10.52 -1.47 -0.58
CA ILE A 138 9.78 -2.73 -0.66
C ILE A 138 10.22 -3.68 0.46
N THR A 139 11.54 -3.79 0.70
CA THR A 139 12.07 -4.58 1.81
C THR A 139 11.59 -4.05 3.15
N LEU A 140 11.68 -2.75 3.37
CA LEU A 140 11.18 -2.10 4.58
C LEU A 140 9.67 -2.29 4.75
N ALA A 141 8.90 -2.24 3.66
CA ALA A 141 7.46 -2.51 3.70
C ALA A 141 7.16 -3.92 4.20
N GLN A 142 7.92 -4.93 3.75
CA GLN A 142 7.80 -6.31 4.22
C GLN A 142 8.16 -6.42 5.71
N GLU A 143 9.23 -5.79 6.15
CA GLU A 143 9.65 -5.76 7.57
C GLU A 143 8.60 -5.09 8.47
N LEU A 144 7.91 -4.05 7.98
CA LEU A 144 6.83 -3.37 8.67
C LEU A 144 5.49 -4.14 8.60
N GLY A 145 5.45 -5.30 7.96
CA GLY A 145 4.27 -6.14 7.85
C GLY A 145 3.24 -5.65 6.81
N VAL A 146 3.66 -4.84 5.83
CA VAL A 146 2.82 -4.50 4.67
C VAL A 146 2.56 -5.75 3.85
N LYS A 147 1.29 -6.02 3.56
CA LYS A 147 0.90 -7.14 2.71
C LYS A 147 1.12 -6.80 1.25
N LEU A 148 2.09 -7.45 0.62
CA LEU A 148 2.36 -7.33 -0.81
C LEU A 148 1.65 -8.47 -1.54
N ILE A 149 0.67 -8.14 -2.37
CA ILE A 149 -0.25 -9.09 -2.99
C ILE A 149 -0.09 -9.04 -4.51
N PRO A 150 0.45 -10.09 -5.14
CA PRO A 150 0.53 -10.19 -6.59
C PRO A 150 -0.81 -10.60 -7.20
N CYS A 151 -1.19 -9.99 -8.32
CA CYS A 151 -2.38 -10.35 -9.08
C CYS A 151 -2.14 -11.64 -9.86
N GLN A 152 -2.81 -12.73 -9.48
CA GLN A 152 -2.68 -14.04 -10.13
C GLN A 152 -3.02 -13.96 -11.62
N MET A 153 -4.11 -13.30 -11.99
CA MET A 153 -4.50 -13.15 -13.40
C MET A 153 -3.42 -12.45 -14.23
N THR A 154 -2.75 -11.46 -13.66
CA THR A 154 -1.63 -10.79 -14.35
C THR A 154 -0.40 -11.70 -14.44
N MET A 155 -0.13 -12.50 -13.43
CA MET A 155 0.95 -13.49 -13.46
C MET A 155 0.72 -14.49 -14.61
N ASP A 156 -0.47 -15.05 -14.71
CA ASP A 156 -0.85 -16.00 -15.76
C ASP A 156 -0.77 -15.36 -17.15
N LEU A 157 -1.23 -14.10 -17.29
CA LEU A 157 -1.17 -13.36 -18.54
C LEU A 157 0.27 -13.10 -19.01
N LEU A 158 1.14 -12.72 -18.09
CA LEU A 158 2.54 -12.36 -18.39
C LEU A 158 3.50 -13.56 -18.35
N GLY A 159 3.02 -14.73 -17.93
CA GLY A 159 3.84 -15.94 -17.78
C GLY A 159 4.82 -15.87 -16.62
N LEU A 160 4.48 -15.11 -15.58
CA LEU A 160 5.24 -15.04 -14.32
C LEU A 160 4.83 -16.18 -13.40
N LYS A 161 5.83 -16.84 -12.82
CA LYS A 161 5.61 -17.85 -11.80
C LYS A 161 5.85 -17.28 -10.41
N ARG A 162 5.30 -17.93 -9.39
CA ARG A 162 5.50 -17.52 -7.99
C ARG A 162 6.98 -17.49 -7.60
N GLU A 163 7.78 -18.39 -8.11
CA GLU A 163 9.22 -18.48 -7.89
C GLU A 163 10.02 -17.28 -8.44
N ASP A 164 9.44 -16.57 -9.43
CA ASP A 164 10.03 -15.38 -10.04
C ASP A 164 9.86 -14.13 -9.17
N LEU A 165 8.93 -14.19 -8.21
CA LEU A 165 8.59 -13.07 -7.35
C LEU A 165 9.41 -13.11 -6.05
N LEU A 166 9.47 -11.96 -5.37
CA LEU A 166 10.05 -11.85 -4.03
C LEU A 166 9.41 -12.85 -3.06
N ASP A 167 10.16 -13.27 -2.07
CA ASP A 167 9.65 -14.13 -1.01
C ASP A 167 8.76 -13.34 -0.03
N GLY A 168 7.93 -14.02 0.76
CA GLY A 168 7.08 -13.37 1.76
C GLY A 168 5.86 -12.62 1.22
N LEU A 169 5.47 -12.83 -0.05
CA LEU A 169 4.27 -12.23 -0.63
C LEU A 169 3.02 -13.00 -0.23
N GLU A 170 1.93 -12.28 0.04
CA GLU A 170 0.64 -12.89 0.34
C GLU A 170 -0.09 -13.36 -0.92
N THR A 171 -0.73 -14.52 -0.83
CA THR A 171 -1.39 -15.16 -1.99
C THR A 171 -2.89 -14.92 -2.02
N GLU A 172 -3.48 -14.44 -0.92
CA GLU A 172 -4.93 -14.38 -0.77
C GLU A 172 -5.53 -13.01 -1.12
N VAL A 173 -5.89 -12.82 -2.39
CA VAL A 173 -6.72 -11.70 -2.86
C VAL A 173 -8.08 -11.66 -2.15
N LEU A 174 -8.61 -12.83 -1.73
CA LEU A 174 -9.88 -12.97 -1.02
C LEU A 174 -9.97 -12.19 0.29
N GLN A 175 -8.89 -12.06 1.05
CA GLN A 175 -8.89 -11.27 2.29
C GLN A 175 -9.01 -9.77 2.02
N LEU A 176 -8.46 -9.30 0.92
CA LEU A 176 -8.51 -7.89 0.49
C LEU A 176 -9.94 -7.51 0.09
N VAL A 177 -10.59 -8.39 -0.68
CA VAL A 177 -11.97 -8.23 -1.13
C VAL A 177 -12.93 -8.32 0.05
N ARG A 178 -12.76 -9.29 0.96
CA ARG A 178 -13.57 -9.42 2.19
C ARG A 178 -13.50 -8.16 3.06
N GLY A 179 -12.30 -7.65 3.32
CA GLY A 179 -12.13 -6.43 4.13
C GLY A 179 -12.66 -5.16 3.47
N ALA A 180 -12.81 -5.14 2.14
CA ALA A 180 -13.47 -4.04 1.41
C ALA A 180 -15.00 -4.18 1.45
N PHE A 181 -15.54 -5.39 1.31
CA PHE A 181 -17.00 -5.65 1.32
C PHE A 181 -17.61 -5.56 2.72
N GLU A 182 -16.90 -5.92 3.78
CA GLU A 182 -17.38 -5.77 5.17
C GLU A 182 -17.64 -4.32 5.58
N ARG A 183 -17.17 -3.33 4.80
CA ARG A 183 -17.42 -1.90 5.02
C ARG A 183 -18.52 -1.30 4.16
N ILE A 184 -19.02 -2.03 3.18
CA ILE A 184 -20.21 -1.63 2.42
C ILE A 184 -21.41 -2.24 3.14
N ASP A 185 -21.71 -1.68 4.32
CA ASP A 185 -22.97 -1.91 4.98
C ASP A 185 -24.02 -1.13 4.16
N LEU A 186 -24.70 -1.84 3.27
CA LEU A 186 -25.83 -1.32 2.51
C LEU A 186 -26.98 -1.10 3.49
N ARG A 187 -27.00 0.08 4.14
CA ARG A 187 -28.20 0.61 4.81
C ARG A 187 -29.11 1.28 3.81
#